data_29ddb633d638a921d395248e654794b3
#
_entry.id   29ddb633d638a921d395248e654794b3
#
_cell.length_a   1.000
_cell.length_b   1.000
_cell.length_c   1.000
_cell.angle_alpha   90.00
_cell.angle_beta   90.00
_cell.angle_gamma   90.00
#
_symmetry.space_group_name_H-M   'P 1'
#
loop_
_entity.id
_entity.type
_entity.pdbx_description
1 polymer ?
#
loop_
_entity_poly.entity_id
_entity_poly.type
_entity_poly.pdbx_seq_one_letter_code
_entity_poly.pdbx_strand_id
1 'polypeptide(L)'
;MENNNLRMVRSEQEIKERIQTLAQEISPTVTSGTTVVGILDDAFVFLADLIRALKTPVSCCFMKVSRHLHGGQTEVIFTNEFDPRGRDILLIGGVVATGVTLDYVTKQLGDRGVKSLRTCMLIDKPGDRRVEIKPDYSAFQEGSEFIFGYGLGIQNQYRHLPHLAVFEGQYDTKLQ
;
A
#
# COMPACT_ATOMS: atom_id res chain seq x y z
N MET A 1 17.56 25.93 -0.19
CA MET A 1 17.22 24.49 -0.08
C MET A 1 17.71 24.08 1.28
N GLU A 2 16.80 23.97 2.26
CA GLU A 2 17.17 23.52 3.59
C GLU A 2 17.71 22.09 3.48
N ASN A 3 18.88 21.87 4.07
CA ASN A 3 19.49 20.55 4.21
C ASN A 3 18.65 19.76 5.21
N ASN A 4 17.51 19.25 4.76
CA ASN A 4 16.73 18.33 5.57
C ASN A 4 17.52 17.02 5.67
N ASN A 5 18.17 16.80 6.81
CA ASN A 5 18.84 15.54 7.08
C ASN A 5 17.81 14.41 6.98
N LEU A 6 18.09 13.45 6.11
CA LEU A 6 17.28 12.25 5.95
C LEU A 6 17.89 11.13 6.79
N ARG A 7 17.07 10.51 7.62
CA ARG A 7 17.43 9.27 8.30
C ARG A 7 16.81 8.09 7.57
N MET A 8 17.65 7.17 7.13
CA MET A 8 17.19 5.92 6.52
C MET A 8 16.52 5.04 7.58
N VAL A 9 15.33 4.54 7.27
CA VAL A 9 14.55 3.62 8.12
C VAL A 9 14.72 2.18 7.66
N ARG A 10 14.66 1.97 6.32
CA ARG A 10 14.91 0.66 5.69
C ARG A 10 15.76 0.87 4.45
N SER A 11 16.84 0.12 4.35
CA SER A 11 17.72 0.13 3.18
C SER A 11 17.07 -0.58 2.00
N GLU A 12 17.57 -0.32 0.80
CA GLU A 12 17.16 -1.02 -0.43
C GLU A 12 17.31 -2.55 -0.30
N GLN A 13 18.40 -2.99 0.33
CA GLN A 13 18.67 -4.41 0.54
C GLN A 13 17.65 -5.06 1.49
N GLU A 14 17.33 -4.43 2.62
CA GLU A 14 16.31 -4.91 3.55
C GLU A 14 14.93 -5.01 2.87
N ILE A 15 14.58 -4.02 2.06
CA ILE A 15 13.32 -4.01 1.31
C ILE A 15 13.29 -5.20 0.34
N LYS A 16 14.34 -5.40 -0.43
CA LYS A 16 14.45 -6.49 -1.40
C LYS A 16 14.32 -7.86 -0.75
N GLU A 17 15.03 -8.09 0.35
CA GLU A 17 14.97 -9.35 1.11
C GLU A 17 13.57 -9.58 1.70
N ARG A 18 12.97 -8.53 2.27
CA ARG A 18 11.62 -8.62 2.83
C ARG A 18 10.57 -8.93 1.78
N ILE A 19 10.67 -8.35 0.58
CA ILE A 19 9.74 -8.63 -0.52
C ILE A 19 9.84 -10.10 -0.95
N GLN A 20 11.03 -10.68 -1.04
CA GLN A 20 11.20 -12.09 -1.37
C GLN A 20 10.53 -13.00 -0.32
N THR A 21 10.74 -12.70 0.96
CA THR A 21 10.10 -13.44 2.06
C THR A 21 8.58 -13.27 2.04
N LEU A 22 8.10 -12.04 1.84
CA LEU A 22 6.66 -11.72 1.79
C LEU A 22 5.97 -12.43 0.62
N ALA A 23 6.62 -12.49 -0.54
CA ALA A 23 6.10 -13.22 -1.69
C ALA A 23 5.97 -14.74 -1.39
N GLN A 24 6.88 -15.32 -0.61
CA GLN A 24 6.79 -16.71 -0.15
C GLN A 24 5.62 -16.89 0.83
N GLU A 25 5.42 -15.97 1.77
CA GLU A 25 4.30 -15.99 2.72
C GLU A 25 2.94 -15.91 2.01
N ILE A 26 2.84 -15.11 0.95
CA ILE A 26 1.61 -14.88 0.18
C ILE A 26 1.33 -16.03 -0.80
N SER A 27 2.38 -16.65 -1.36
CA SER A 27 2.29 -17.64 -2.44
C SER A 27 1.24 -18.74 -2.21
N PRO A 28 1.02 -19.29 -1.00
CA PRO A 28 0.00 -20.31 -0.78
C PRO A 28 -1.45 -19.82 -1.02
N THR A 29 -1.68 -18.51 -1.01
CA THR A 29 -3.00 -17.91 -1.18
C THR A 29 -3.22 -17.33 -2.58
N VAL A 30 -2.20 -17.35 -3.44
CA VAL A 30 -2.24 -16.80 -4.80
C VAL A 30 -2.34 -17.92 -5.82
N THR A 31 -3.32 -17.82 -6.71
CA THR A 31 -3.53 -18.72 -7.85
C THR A 31 -3.46 -17.95 -9.16
N SER A 32 -3.47 -18.66 -10.30
CA SER A 32 -3.55 -18.01 -11.61
C SER A 32 -4.86 -17.24 -11.85
N GLY A 33 -5.89 -17.48 -11.02
CA GLY A 33 -7.13 -16.71 -11.01
C GLY A 33 -7.11 -15.47 -10.12
N THR A 34 -6.04 -15.25 -9.35
CA THR A 34 -5.93 -14.09 -8.47
C THR A 34 -5.70 -12.81 -9.28
N THR A 35 -6.44 -11.78 -8.93
CA THR A 35 -6.20 -10.42 -9.42
C THR A 35 -5.53 -9.60 -8.34
N VAL A 36 -4.34 -9.09 -8.64
CA VAL A 36 -3.64 -8.13 -7.79
C VAL A 36 -4.16 -6.73 -8.11
N VAL A 37 -4.63 -6.03 -7.07
CA VAL A 37 -5.16 -4.67 -7.19
C VAL A 37 -4.28 -3.71 -6.41
N GLY A 38 -3.60 -2.80 -7.10
CA GLY A 38 -2.76 -1.78 -6.47
C GLY A 38 -3.52 -0.49 -6.16
N ILE A 39 -3.40 0.01 -4.93
CA ILE A 39 -3.91 1.34 -4.56
C ILE A 39 -2.87 2.39 -4.95
N LEU A 40 -3.15 3.17 -5.99
CA LEU A 40 -2.30 4.28 -6.40
C LEU A 40 -2.50 5.50 -5.46
N ASP A 41 -1.48 6.39 -5.28
CA ASP A 41 -0.20 6.42 -6.00
C ASP A 41 0.93 5.71 -5.21
N ASP A 42 0.78 5.45 -3.92
CA ASP A 42 1.86 5.06 -3.00
C ASP A 42 2.32 3.59 -3.14
N ALA A 43 1.52 2.74 -3.78
CA ALA A 43 1.83 1.31 -3.86
C ALA A 43 2.58 0.88 -5.14
N PHE A 44 2.80 1.75 -6.12
CA PHE A 44 3.21 1.32 -7.46
C PHE A 44 4.57 0.61 -7.52
N VAL A 45 5.58 1.10 -6.76
CA VAL A 45 6.91 0.46 -6.71
C VAL A 45 6.83 -0.86 -5.97
N PHE A 46 6.24 -0.85 -4.78
CA PHE A 46 6.06 -2.06 -3.96
C PHE A 46 5.28 -3.14 -4.70
N LEU A 47 4.19 -2.78 -5.37
CA LEU A 47 3.40 -3.70 -6.19
C LEU A 47 4.23 -4.30 -7.31
N ALA A 48 4.98 -3.47 -8.05
CA ALA A 48 5.81 -3.94 -9.16
C ALA A 48 6.86 -4.96 -8.70
N ASP A 49 7.52 -4.73 -7.58
CA ASP A 49 8.51 -5.65 -7.05
C ASP A 49 7.88 -6.91 -6.48
N LEU A 50 6.74 -6.79 -5.78
CA LEU A 50 6.06 -7.94 -5.21
C LEU A 50 5.53 -8.89 -6.28
N ILE A 51 4.86 -8.39 -7.35
CA ILE A 51 4.35 -9.27 -8.42
C ILE A 51 5.48 -9.97 -9.17
N ARG A 52 6.65 -9.35 -9.31
CA ARG A 52 7.84 -9.97 -9.93
C ARG A 52 8.46 -11.04 -9.03
N ALA A 53 8.27 -10.94 -7.71
CA ALA A 53 8.71 -11.95 -6.75
C ALA A 53 7.74 -13.14 -6.64
N LEU A 54 6.47 -12.97 -7.02
CA LEU A 54 5.50 -14.07 -7.09
C LEU A 54 5.87 -15.02 -8.24
N LYS A 55 5.79 -16.33 -7.99
CA LYS A 55 6.06 -17.35 -9.02
C LYS A 55 4.82 -17.69 -9.87
N THR A 56 3.64 -17.34 -9.36
CA THR A 56 2.37 -17.60 -10.02
C THR A 56 1.98 -16.43 -10.92
N PRO A 57 1.60 -16.64 -12.18
CA PRO A 57 1.05 -15.59 -13.03
C PRO A 57 -0.21 -15.01 -12.40
N VAL A 58 -0.32 -13.69 -12.34
CA VAL A 58 -1.47 -12.99 -11.78
C VAL A 58 -1.94 -11.91 -12.74
N SER A 59 -3.24 -11.62 -12.73
CA SER A 59 -3.75 -10.42 -13.36
C SER A 59 -3.45 -9.21 -12.47
N CYS A 60 -3.21 -8.04 -13.07
CA CYS A 60 -2.92 -6.82 -12.34
C CYS A 60 -3.83 -5.68 -12.80
N CYS A 61 -4.42 -4.98 -11.86
CA CYS A 61 -5.13 -3.73 -12.11
C CYS A 61 -4.84 -2.72 -10.99
N PHE A 62 -5.29 -1.48 -11.21
CA PHE A 62 -5.04 -0.40 -10.28
C PHE A 62 -6.34 0.30 -9.90
N MET A 63 -6.37 0.84 -8.70
CA MET A 63 -7.44 1.70 -8.23
C MET A 63 -6.86 2.96 -7.60
N LYS A 64 -7.63 4.04 -7.65
CA LYS A 64 -7.36 5.27 -6.93
C LYS A 64 -8.47 5.52 -5.92
N VAL A 65 -8.10 5.95 -4.73
CA VAL A 65 -9.04 6.40 -3.70
C VAL A 65 -9.01 7.91 -3.67
N SER A 66 -10.06 8.54 -4.16
CA SER A 66 -10.22 10.00 -4.12
C SER A 66 -11.03 10.42 -2.91
N ARG A 67 -10.50 11.39 -2.15
CA ARG A 67 -11.25 12.09 -1.09
C ARG A 67 -11.59 13.48 -1.58
N HIS A 68 -12.86 13.80 -1.69
CA HIS A 68 -13.28 15.16 -2.04
C HIS A 68 -13.13 16.08 -0.83
N LEU A 69 -12.32 17.15 -0.97
CA LEU A 69 -11.96 18.09 0.10
C LEU A 69 -13.13 18.91 0.65
N HIS A 70 -14.29 18.91 0.02
CA HIS A 70 -15.45 19.75 0.38
C HIS A 70 -16.68 18.91 0.76
N GLY A 71 -16.54 18.02 1.76
CA GLY A 71 -17.67 17.24 2.26
C GLY A 71 -18.20 16.15 1.32
N GLY A 72 -17.44 15.84 0.29
CA GLY A 72 -17.75 14.80 -0.69
C GLY A 72 -17.46 13.39 -0.18
N GLN A 73 -18.12 12.44 -0.80
CA GLN A 73 -17.92 11.02 -0.51
C GLN A 73 -16.51 10.56 -0.96
N THR A 74 -15.92 9.64 -0.20
CA THR A 74 -14.73 8.92 -0.67
C THR A 74 -15.13 8.04 -1.85
N GLU A 75 -14.42 8.13 -2.95
CA GLU A 75 -14.69 7.37 -4.16
C GLU A 75 -13.54 6.43 -4.49
N VAL A 76 -13.89 5.21 -4.92
CA VAL A 76 -12.94 4.22 -5.45
C VAL A 76 -13.09 4.16 -6.96
N ILE A 77 -12.04 4.56 -7.66
CA ILE A 77 -11.99 4.58 -9.12
C ILE A 77 -10.97 3.55 -9.59
N PHE A 78 -11.40 2.59 -10.40
CA PHE A 78 -10.47 1.70 -11.11
C PHE A 78 -9.93 2.41 -12.36
N THR A 79 -8.65 2.16 -12.67
CA THR A 79 -7.99 2.80 -13.83
C THR A 79 -8.36 2.15 -15.17
N ASN A 80 -8.95 0.97 -15.13
CA ASN A 80 -9.43 0.20 -16.27
C ASN A 80 -10.79 -0.42 -15.95
N GLU A 81 -11.50 -0.86 -16.99
CA GLU A 81 -12.73 -1.65 -16.81
C GLU A 81 -12.42 -2.96 -16.09
N PHE A 82 -12.72 -2.98 -14.79
CA PHE A 82 -12.49 -4.13 -13.92
C PHE A 82 -13.74 -4.41 -13.10
N ASP A 83 -14.30 -5.61 -13.29
CA ASP A 83 -15.37 -6.12 -12.43
C ASP A 83 -14.76 -7.06 -11.37
N PRO A 84 -14.82 -6.69 -10.09
CA PRO A 84 -14.27 -7.50 -8.99
C PRO A 84 -15.16 -8.71 -8.63
N ARG A 85 -16.38 -8.77 -9.13
CA ARG A 85 -17.38 -9.80 -8.76
C ARG A 85 -16.87 -11.21 -9.03
N GLY A 86 -16.94 -12.06 -8.00
CA GLY A 86 -16.53 -13.47 -8.07
C GLY A 86 -15.03 -13.70 -8.21
N ARG A 87 -14.18 -12.65 -8.07
CA ARG A 87 -12.73 -12.76 -8.19
C ARG A 87 -12.05 -12.95 -6.83
N ASP A 88 -10.92 -13.65 -6.85
CA ASP A 88 -9.97 -13.69 -5.75
C ASP A 88 -9.04 -12.46 -5.87
N ILE A 89 -9.04 -11.58 -4.87
CA ILE A 89 -8.32 -10.31 -4.90
C ILE A 89 -7.22 -10.29 -3.84
N LEU A 90 -6.03 -9.88 -4.27
CA LEU A 90 -4.93 -9.44 -3.40
C LEU A 90 -4.79 -7.91 -3.55
N LEU A 91 -5.25 -7.17 -2.54
CA LEU A 91 -5.18 -5.71 -2.50
C LEU A 91 -3.82 -5.26 -1.96
N ILE A 92 -3.09 -4.48 -2.74
CA ILE A 92 -1.76 -3.96 -2.39
C ILE A 92 -1.85 -2.47 -2.10
N GLY A 93 -1.34 -2.05 -0.94
CA GLY A 93 -1.29 -0.64 -0.54
C GLY A 93 0.09 -0.21 -0.05
N GLY A 94 0.29 1.10 0.03
CA GLY A 94 1.51 1.70 0.58
C GLY A 94 1.51 1.64 2.11
N VAL A 95 0.84 2.58 2.75
CA VAL A 95 0.82 2.71 4.21
C VAL A 95 -0.59 2.53 4.76
N VAL A 96 -0.73 1.71 5.78
CA VAL A 96 -1.93 1.68 6.60
C VAL A 96 -1.62 2.26 7.99
N ALA A 97 -2.09 3.50 8.22
CA ALA A 97 -1.96 4.20 9.50
C ALA A 97 -3.29 4.13 10.28
N THR A 98 -4.22 5.04 10.06
CA THR A 98 -5.53 5.05 10.76
C THR A 98 -6.42 3.86 10.42
N GLY A 99 -6.18 3.21 9.31
CA GLY A 99 -6.99 2.10 8.80
C GLY A 99 -8.27 2.50 8.06
N VAL A 100 -8.70 3.78 8.17
CA VAL A 100 -9.99 4.25 7.61
C VAL A 100 -10.10 3.98 6.09
N THR A 101 -9.03 4.26 5.34
CA THR A 101 -9.03 4.03 3.89
C THR A 101 -9.09 2.54 3.56
N LEU A 102 -8.32 1.72 4.28
CA LEU A 102 -8.31 0.27 4.07
C LEU A 102 -9.67 -0.34 4.39
N ASP A 103 -10.28 0.03 5.52
CA ASP A 103 -11.63 -0.41 5.92
C ASP A 103 -12.68 -0.04 4.86
N TYR A 104 -12.64 1.20 4.38
CA TYR A 104 -13.54 1.66 3.32
C TYR A 104 -13.38 0.84 2.03
N VAL A 105 -12.15 0.67 1.55
CA VAL A 105 -11.88 -0.06 0.31
C VAL A 105 -12.26 -1.53 0.42
N THR A 106 -11.95 -2.18 1.54
CA THR A 106 -12.31 -3.60 1.75
C THR A 106 -13.81 -3.81 1.80
N LYS A 107 -14.58 -2.92 2.43
CA LYS A 107 -16.04 -2.93 2.41
C LYS A 107 -16.59 -2.73 1.00
N GLN A 108 -16.10 -1.72 0.27
CA GLN A 108 -16.52 -1.45 -1.10
C GLN A 108 -16.27 -2.63 -2.05
N LEU A 109 -15.15 -3.33 -1.90
CA LEU A 109 -14.87 -4.54 -2.67
C LEU A 109 -15.78 -5.69 -2.25
N GLY A 110 -16.02 -5.87 -0.95
CA GLY A 110 -16.95 -6.85 -0.41
C GLY A 110 -18.36 -6.67 -0.95
N ASP A 111 -18.88 -5.45 -0.92
CA ASP A 111 -20.22 -5.09 -1.42
C ASP A 111 -20.37 -5.35 -2.93
N ARG A 112 -19.26 -5.31 -3.67
CA ARG A 112 -19.23 -5.68 -5.10
C ARG A 112 -19.16 -7.19 -5.36
N GLY A 113 -19.18 -8.01 -4.31
CA GLY A 113 -19.29 -9.46 -4.43
C GLY A 113 -17.97 -10.15 -4.85
N VAL A 114 -16.83 -9.71 -4.34
CA VAL A 114 -15.56 -10.44 -4.50
C VAL A 114 -15.69 -11.84 -3.88
N LYS A 115 -15.02 -12.83 -4.47
CA LYS A 115 -15.02 -14.20 -3.94
C LYS A 115 -14.13 -14.32 -2.71
N SER A 116 -12.96 -13.72 -2.75
CA SER A 116 -12.06 -13.59 -1.60
C SER A 116 -11.26 -12.29 -1.69
N LEU A 117 -10.89 -11.74 -0.55
CA LEU A 117 -10.09 -10.53 -0.45
C LEU A 117 -9.00 -10.73 0.60
N ARG A 118 -7.77 -10.48 0.18
CA ARG A 118 -6.61 -10.39 1.06
C ARG A 118 -5.93 -9.05 0.85
N THR A 119 -5.30 -8.57 1.90
CA THR A 119 -4.67 -7.24 1.93
C THR A 119 -3.19 -7.37 2.24
N CYS A 120 -2.36 -6.62 1.52
CA CYS A 120 -0.91 -6.59 1.71
C CYS A 120 -0.41 -5.14 1.64
N MET A 121 0.21 -4.66 2.72
CA MET A 121 0.69 -3.30 2.85
C MET A 121 2.21 -3.25 2.90
N LEU A 122 2.82 -2.23 2.31
CA LEU A 122 4.25 -1.99 2.46
C LEU A 122 4.56 -1.67 3.93
N ILE A 123 3.79 -0.77 4.53
CA ILE A 123 3.95 -0.36 5.93
C ILE A 123 2.65 -0.48 6.69
N ASP A 124 2.70 -1.15 7.84
CA ASP A 124 1.65 -1.18 8.84
C ASP A 124 2.06 -0.35 10.07
N LYS A 125 1.20 0.57 10.50
CA LYS A 125 1.37 1.42 11.69
C LYS A 125 0.28 1.12 12.71
N PRO A 126 0.37 0.04 13.47
CA PRO A 126 -0.71 -0.38 14.38
C PRO A 126 -1.00 0.63 15.48
N GLY A 127 -0.01 1.45 15.90
CA GLY A 127 -0.18 2.50 16.91
C GLY A 127 -1.06 3.67 16.47
N ASP A 128 -1.25 3.87 15.16
CA ASP A 128 -2.02 4.99 14.61
C ASP A 128 -3.49 4.61 14.28
N ARG A 129 -3.94 3.39 14.62
CA ARG A 129 -5.27 2.88 14.29
C ARG A 129 -6.38 3.69 14.91
N ARG A 130 -7.40 3.98 14.09
CA ARG A 130 -8.68 4.60 14.52
C ARG A 130 -9.87 3.68 14.26
N VAL A 131 -9.71 2.65 13.46
CA VAL A 131 -10.71 1.61 13.17
C VAL A 131 -10.08 0.24 13.37
N GLU A 132 -10.88 -0.72 13.78
CA GLU A 132 -10.41 -2.09 14.05
C GLU A 132 -10.22 -2.84 12.71
N ILE A 133 -9.07 -2.63 12.09
CA ILE A 133 -8.65 -3.33 10.88
C ILE A 133 -7.15 -3.64 10.95
N LYS A 134 -6.81 -4.83 10.48
CA LYS A 134 -5.43 -5.27 10.33
C LYS A 134 -5.23 -5.81 8.91
N PRO A 135 -4.14 -5.46 8.21
CA PRO A 135 -3.83 -6.09 6.94
C PRO A 135 -3.47 -7.57 7.16
N ASP A 136 -3.81 -8.43 6.19
CA ASP A 136 -3.44 -9.85 6.23
C ASP A 136 -1.92 -10.02 6.19
N TYR A 137 -1.25 -9.18 5.41
CA TYR A 137 0.21 -9.15 5.25
C TYR A 137 0.75 -7.73 5.33
N SER A 138 1.96 -7.59 5.84
CA SER A 138 2.71 -6.34 5.75
C SER A 138 4.20 -6.60 5.56
N ALA A 139 4.87 -5.75 4.78
CA ALA A 139 6.32 -5.85 4.65
C ALA A 139 6.99 -5.42 5.95
N PHE A 140 6.61 -4.26 6.49
CA PHE A 140 7.18 -3.70 7.70
C PHE A 140 6.10 -3.21 8.67
N GLN A 141 6.39 -3.28 9.96
CA GLN A 141 5.65 -2.56 11.00
C GLN A 141 6.51 -1.40 11.49
N GLU A 142 5.95 -0.20 11.50
CA GLU A 142 6.66 1.02 11.87
C GLU A 142 5.86 1.88 12.84
N GLY A 143 6.56 2.81 13.51
CA GLY A 143 5.94 3.80 14.39
C GLY A 143 5.23 4.92 13.63
N SER A 144 4.84 5.98 14.35
CA SER A 144 4.06 7.10 13.83
C SER A 144 4.83 8.09 12.96
N GLU A 145 6.17 7.97 12.84
CA GLU A 145 6.98 8.85 11.98
C GLU A 145 6.49 8.83 10.53
N PHE A 146 6.55 9.98 9.86
CA PHE A 146 6.16 10.08 8.46
C PHE A 146 7.26 9.51 7.55
N ILE A 147 6.98 8.34 6.97
CA ILE A 147 7.93 7.59 6.13
C ILE A 147 7.65 7.86 4.66
N PHE A 148 8.70 8.08 3.88
CA PHE A 148 8.64 8.28 2.43
C PHE A 148 9.80 7.54 1.74
N GLY A 149 9.81 7.56 0.41
CA GLY A 149 10.73 6.78 -0.42
C GLY A 149 10.12 5.44 -0.85
N TYR A 150 10.78 4.75 -1.75
CA TYR A 150 10.34 3.49 -2.31
C TYR A 150 8.87 3.51 -2.81
N GLY A 151 8.54 4.55 -3.58
CA GLY A 151 7.18 4.78 -4.07
C GLY A 151 6.30 5.63 -3.17
N LEU A 152 6.57 5.69 -1.87
CA LEU A 152 5.86 6.59 -0.95
C LEU A 152 6.31 8.03 -1.19
N GLY A 153 5.36 8.93 -1.34
CA GLY A 153 5.62 10.33 -1.64
C GLY A 153 5.32 11.27 -0.49
N ILE A 154 6.00 12.40 -0.51
CA ILE A 154 5.64 13.60 0.24
C ILE A 154 5.54 14.75 -0.75
N GLN A 155 4.38 15.41 -0.85
CA GLN A 155 4.10 16.44 -1.86
C GLN A 155 4.48 15.98 -3.29
N ASN A 156 4.18 14.73 -3.63
CA ASN A 156 4.54 14.06 -4.89
C ASN A 156 6.05 13.93 -5.17
N GLN A 157 6.91 14.18 -4.19
CA GLN A 157 8.37 14.06 -4.30
C GLN A 157 8.89 12.83 -3.55
N TYR A 158 10.18 12.54 -3.67
CA TYR A 158 10.92 11.47 -2.98
C TYR A 158 10.53 10.03 -3.30
N ARG A 159 9.54 9.79 -4.18
CA ARG A 159 9.12 8.44 -4.58
C ARG A 159 10.22 7.63 -5.27
N HIS A 160 11.24 8.30 -5.83
CA HIS A 160 12.37 7.72 -6.55
C HIS A 160 13.44 7.11 -5.64
N LEU A 161 13.43 7.43 -4.34
CA LEU A 161 14.43 6.88 -3.42
C LEU A 161 14.31 5.35 -3.37
N PRO A 162 15.43 4.60 -3.43
CA PRO A 162 15.38 3.14 -3.40
C PRO A 162 15.16 2.56 -2.00
N HIS A 163 15.16 3.41 -0.98
CA HIS A 163 15.04 3.10 0.44
C HIS A 163 13.87 3.85 1.09
N LEU A 164 13.52 3.47 2.31
CA LEU A 164 12.55 4.21 3.13
C LEU A 164 13.31 5.13 4.08
N ALA A 165 12.83 6.36 4.21
CA ALA A 165 13.43 7.39 5.03
C ALA A 165 12.39 8.22 5.79
N VAL A 166 12.87 8.96 6.80
CA VAL A 166 12.14 10.00 7.53
C VAL A 166 12.99 11.27 7.55
N PHE A 167 12.38 12.42 7.75
CA PHE A 167 13.14 13.65 8.05
C PHE A 167 13.62 13.63 9.49
N GLU A 168 14.88 14.00 9.72
CA GLU A 168 15.38 14.29 11.06
C GLU A 168 14.90 15.66 11.52
N GLY A 169 14.13 15.71 12.61
CA GLY A 169 13.54 16.92 13.14
C GLY A 169 12.03 16.99 13.00
N GLN A 170 11.43 18.09 13.49
CA GLN A 170 9.98 18.29 13.35
C GLN A 170 9.63 18.64 11.91
N TYR A 171 9.07 17.71 11.18
CA TYR A 171 8.40 18.00 9.91
C TYR A 171 6.97 18.46 10.21
N ASP A 172 6.61 19.67 9.73
CA ASP A 172 5.26 20.18 9.89
C ASP A 172 4.28 19.39 9.00
N THR A 173 3.55 18.45 9.61
CA THR A 173 2.56 17.61 8.93
C THR A 173 1.33 18.38 8.41
N LYS A 174 1.25 19.70 8.62
CA LYS A 174 0.14 20.54 8.14
C LYS A 174 0.15 20.80 6.64
N LEU A 175 1.17 20.32 5.92
CA LEU A 175 1.31 20.46 4.47
C LEU A 175 0.81 19.24 3.68
N GLN A 176 -0.07 18.42 4.27
CA GLN A 176 -0.70 17.27 3.60
C GLN A 176 -2.04 17.63 2.99
#